data_9262f418bcaff19ec4f733f2e6c6b7b4
#
_entry.id   9262f418bcaff19ec4f733f2e6c6b7b4
#
_cell.length_a   1.000
_cell.length_b   1.000
_cell.length_c   1.000
_cell.angle_alpha   90.00
_cell.angle_beta   90.00
_cell.angle_gamma   90.00
#
_symmetry.space_group_name_H-M   'P 1'
#
loop_
_entity.id
_entity.type
_entity.pdbx_description
1 polymer ?
#
loop_
_entity_poly.entity_id
_entity_poly.type
_entity_poly.pdbx_seq_one_letter_code
_entity_poly.pdbx_strand_id
1 'polypeptide(L)'
;PYPALAQLRRDDPVHWSAGLKAWVPTRYAECSEVLHDGRRFTTDPALTEGARAEAIIAHRASAPLGTVPTLGTTSGEAHRELRRIVNPVFAPAAVRKVTPDIVSAVGRLLERLPTGEAFDLMETFANPLPKHVMLGVMGFPETEADHLQRLLSTIEVARSNPRSVPATM
;
A
#
# COMPACT_ATOMS: atom_id res chain seq x y z
N PRO A 1 13.43 -9.22 13.55
CA PRO A 1 14.08 -8.13 12.77
C PRO A 1 14.47 -6.95 13.63
N TYR A 2 13.75 -6.63 14.73
CA TYR A 2 13.95 -5.41 15.52
C TYR A 2 15.35 -5.23 16.13
N PRO A 3 16.00 -6.26 16.74
CA PRO A 3 17.37 -6.10 17.26
C PRO A 3 18.38 -5.75 16.15
N ALA A 4 18.30 -6.41 14.99
CA ALA A 4 19.19 -6.11 13.86
C ALA A 4 18.99 -4.68 13.33
N LEU A 5 17.73 -4.22 13.18
CA LEU A 5 17.43 -2.84 12.80
C LEU A 5 17.88 -1.84 13.86
N ALA A 6 17.82 -2.19 15.15
CA ALA A 6 18.32 -1.35 16.23
C ALA A 6 19.84 -1.20 16.18
N GLN A 7 20.55 -2.26 15.82
CA GLN A 7 21.99 -2.22 15.60
C GLN A 7 22.35 -1.35 14.40
N LEU A 8 21.70 -1.54 13.24
CA LEU A 8 21.91 -0.71 12.05
C LEU A 8 21.69 0.77 12.35
N ARG A 9 20.63 1.13 13.09
CA ARG A 9 20.38 2.52 13.48
C ARG A 9 21.52 3.15 14.30
N ARG A 10 22.23 2.34 15.10
CA ARG A 10 23.36 2.84 15.90
C ARG A 10 24.64 2.94 15.09
N ASP A 11 24.96 1.87 14.36
CA ASP A 11 26.31 1.61 13.86
C ASP A 11 26.46 1.97 12.37
N ASP A 12 25.38 1.80 11.56
CA ASP A 12 25.37 2.02 10.11
C ASP A 12 23.98 2.49 9.64
N PRO A 13 23.60 3.74 9.95
CA PRO A 13 22.22 4.24 9.77
C PRO A 13 21.79 4.37 8.31
N VAL A 14 22.73 4.43 7.37
CA VAL A 14 22.47 4.39 5.92
C VAL A 14 23.24 3.19 5.35
N HIS A 15 22.64 2.03 5.50
CA HIS A 15 23.26 0.74 5.21
C HIS A 15 23.13 0.35 3.75
N TRP A 16 24.23 -0.12 3.13
CA TRP A 16 24.17 -0.78 1.83
C TRP A 16 23.78 -2.25 1.99
N SER A 17 22.58 -2.60 1.58
CA SER A 17 22.11 -3.99 1.59
C SER A 17 22.49 -4.70 0.28
N ALA A 18 23.45 -5.62 0.35
CA ALA A 18 23.85 -6.42 -0.80
C ALA A 18 22.71 -7.32 -1.33
N GLY A 19 21.84 -7.83 -0.43
CA GLY A 19 20.69 -8.64 -0.80
C GLY A 19 19.60 -7.85 -1.53
N LEU A 20 19.36 -6.62 -1.12
CA LEU A 20 18.40 -5.71 -1.78
C LEU A 20 19.03 -4.93 -2.94
N LYS A 21 20.37 -4.91 -3.02
CA LYS A 21 21.14 -4.04 -3.93
C LYS A 21 20.66 -2.58 -3.82
N ALA A 22 20.50 -2.09 -2.59
CA ALA A 22 19.97 -0.77 -2.31
C ALA A 22 20.50 -0.21 -0.99
N TRP A 23 20.56 1.11 -0.88
CA TRP A 23 20.75 1.81 0.37
C TRP A 23 19.48 1.77 1.22
N VAL A 24 19.63 1.48 2.50
CA VAL A 24 18.55 1.33 3.47
C VAL A 24 18.76 2.33 4.61
N PRO A 25 18.11 3.49 4.58
CA PRO A 25 18.12 4.40 5.72
C PRO A 25 17.29 3.80 6.87
N THR A 26 17.79 3.90 8.09
CA THR A 26 17.17 3.27 9.27
C THR A 26 16.85 4.24 10.40
N ARG A 27 17.40 5.45 10.41
CA ARG A 27 17.03 6.50 11.37
C ARG A 27 15.90 7.38 10.84
N TYR A 28 15.14 7.97 11.74
CA TYR A 28 14.03 8.85 11.38
C TYR A 28 14.47 10.05 10.51
N ALA A 29 15.61 10.66 10.84
CA ALA A 29 16.09 11.84 10.13
C ALA A 29 16.36 11.54 8.64
N GLU A 30 17.12 10.49 8.34
CA GLU A 30 17.46 10.09 6.98
C GLU A 30 16.23 9.59 6.22
N CYS A 31 15.35 8.82 6.87
CA CYS A 31 14.09 8.39 6.27
C CYS A 31 13.19 9.60 5.93
N SER A 32 13.10 10.56 6.86
CA SER A 32 12.32 11.78 6.66
C SER A 32 12.88 12.63 5.52
N GLU A 33 14.22 12.76 5.44
CA GLU A 33 14.88 13.46 4.35
C GLU A 33 14.55 12.83 3.00
N VAL A 34 14.70 11.52 2.86
CA VAL A 34 14.38 10.80 1.61
C VAL A 34 12.90 10.98 1.21
N LEU A 35 11.98 10.92 2.17
CA LEU A 35 10.55 11.03 1.90
C LEU A 35 10.07 12.45 1.55
N HIS A 36 10.77 13.49 2.02
CA HIS A 36 10.36 14.87 1.81
C HIS A 36 11.14 15.59 0.70
N ASP A 37 12.32 15.11 0.33
CA ASP A 37 13.11 15.74 -0.72
C ASP A 37 12.80 15.17 -2.12
N GLY A 38 11.69 15.59 -2.67
CA GLY A 38 11.28 15.22 -4.03
C GLY A 38 12.15 15.78 -5.16
N ARG A 39 13.21 16.56 -4.85
CA ARG A 39 14.19 17.01 -5.84
C ARG A 39 15.28 15.98 -6.07
N ARG A 40 15.76 15.34 -4.99
CA ARG A 40 16.82 14.32 -5.04
C ARG A 40 16.29 12.89 -5.15
N PHE A 41 15.09 12.64 -4.64
CA PHE A 41 14.49 11.32 -4.58
C PHE A 41 13.15 11.28 -5.31
N THR A 42 12.93 10.21 -6.06
CA THR A 42 11.68 10.00 -6.79
C THR A 42 11.19 8.57 -6.63
N THR A 43 9.87 8.38 -6.67
CA THR A 43 9.22 7.08 -6.77
C THR A 43 8.90 6.71 -8.22
N ASP A 44 9.14 7.61 -9.16
CA ASP A 44 8.92 7.39 -10.59
C ASP A 44 10.19 6.81 -11.23
N PRO A 45 10.19 5.53 -11.63
CA PRO A 45 11.36 4.92 -12.26
C PRO A 45 11.72 5.54 -13.61
N ALA A 46 10.76 6.21 -14.28
CA ALA A 46 11.03 6.90 -15.55
C ALA A 46 11.92 8.14 -15.38
N LEU A 47 12.05 8.65 -14.15
CA LEU A 47 12.92 9.78 -13.81
C LEU A 47 14.27 9.33 -13.24
N THR A 48 14.57 8.04 -13.31
CA THR A 48 15.85 7.48 -12.84
C THR A 48 16.52 6.66 -13.94
N GLU A 49 17.84 6.48 -13.83
CA GLU A 49 18.64 5.72 -14.79
C GLU A 49 19.16 4.41 -14.15
N GLY A 50 19.51 3.46 -15.00
CA GLY A 50 20.17 2.21 -14.61
C GLY A 50 19.29 0.98 -14.65
N ALA A 51 19.92 -0.18 -14.63
CA ALA A 51 19.29 -1.50 -14.83
C ALA A 51 18.12 -1.79 -13.87
N ARG A 52 18.13 -1.21 -12.66
CA ARG A 52 17.02 -1.39 -11.71
C ARG A 52 15.77 -0.63 -12.16
N ALA A 53 15.91 0.60 -12.64
CA ALA A 53 14.80 1.39 -13.16
C ALA A 53 14.21 0.72 -14.40
N GLU A 54 15.05 0.29 -15.33
CA GLU A 54 14.64 -0.46 -16.53
C GLU A 54 13.88 -1.74 -16.18
N ALA A 55 14.37 -2.52 -15.21
CA ALA A 55 13.71 -3.73 -14.74
C ALA A 55 12.33 -3.44 -14.10
N ILE A 56 12.20 -2.36 -13.34
CA ILE A 56 10.91 -1.94 -12.76
C ILE A 56 9.94 -1.52 -13.86
N ILE A 57 10.39 -0.74 -14.83
CA ILE A 57 9.57 -0.29 -15.97
C ILE A 57 9.09 -1.49 -16.79
N ALA A 58 9.99 -2.41 -17.13
CA ALA A 58 9.66 -3.62 -17.87
C ALA A 58 8.65 -4.51 -17.11
N HIS A 59 8.86 -4.71 -15.80
CA HIS A 59 7.95 -5.46 -14.96
C HIS A 59 6.55 -4.81 -14.89
N ARG A 60 6.50 -3.49 -14.75
CA ARG A 60 5.22 -2.74 -14.76
C ARG A 60 4.52 -2.84 -16.11
N ALA A 61 5.25 -2.75 -17.22
CA ALA A 61 4.68 -2.89 -18.56
C ALA A 61 4.06 -4.28 -18.82
N SER A 62 4.53 -5.31 -18.13
CA SER A 62 4.00 -6.68 -18.24
C SER A 62 2.77 -6.93 -17.35
N ALA A 63 2.46 -6.05 -16.41
CA ALA A 63 1.33 -6.21 -15.49
C ALA A 63 0.08 -5.49 -16.00
N PRO A 64 -1.13 -6.05 -15.78
CA PRO A 64 -2.38 -5.34 -16.05
C PRO A 64 -2.39 -3.99 -15.31
N LEU A 65 -2.71 -2.91 -16.02
CA LEU A 65 -2.70 -1.54 -15.50
C LEU A 65 -1.34 -1.05 -14.93
N GLY A 66 -0.25 -1.80 -15.14
CA GLY A 66 1.06 -1.47 -14.59
C GLY A 66 1.67 -0.18 -15.14
N THR A 67 1.21 0.28 -16.31
CA THR A 67 1.61 1.56 -16.93
C THR A 67 0.71 2.72 -16.53
N VAL A 68 -0.42 2.46 -15.85
CA VAL A 68 -1.33 3.52 -15.39
C VAL A 68 -0.64 4.34 -14.29
N PRO A 69 -0.57 5.68 -14.42
CA PRO A 69 -0.03 6.54 -13.38
C PRO A 69 -0.82 6.43 -12.07
N THR A 70 -0.12 6.25 -10.96
CA THR A 70 -0.71 6.21 -9.62
C THR A 70 0.01 7.17 -8.70
N LEU A 71 -0.58 7.45 -7.53
CA LEU A 71 0.07 8.27 -6.50
C LEU A 71 1.44 7.70 -6.06
N GLY A 72 1.61 6.39 -6.08
CA GLY A 72 2.85 5.73 -5.69
C GLY A 72 3.91 5.64 -6.80
N THR A 73 3.57 6.05 -8.02
CA THR A 73 4.42 5.85 -9.21
C THR A 73 4.63 7.11 -10.02
N THR A 74 4.14 8.24 -9.54
CA THR A 74 4.31 9.56 -10.14
C THR A 74 5.06 10.49 -9.20
N SER A 75 5.72 11.49 -9.76
CA SER A 75 6.44 12.53 -9.04
C SER A 75 6.13 13.91 -9.64
N GLY A 76 6.56 14.99 -8.98
CA GLY A 76 6.45 16.35 -9.49
C GLY A 76 5.00 16.81 -9.70
N GLU A 77 4.72 17.42 -10.86
CA GLU A 77 3.40 18.00 -11.19
C GLU A 77 2.31 16.93 -11.30
N ALA A 78 2.58 15.82 -12.00
CA ALA A 78 1.62 14.73 -12.15
C ALA A 78 1.17 14.16 -10.80
N HIS A 79 2.09 14.03 -9.84
CA HIS A 79 1.74 13.62 -8.46
C HIS A 79 0.84 14.66 -7.77
N ARG A 80 1.16 15.96 -7.92
CA ARG A 80 0.35 17.05 -7.33
C ARG A 80 -1.07 17.08 -7.89
N GLU A 81 -1.22 16.87 -9.19
CA GLU A 81 -2.54 16.80 -9.83
C GLU A 81 -3.37 15.64 -9.30
N LEU A 82 -2.80 14.43 -9.22
CA LEU A 82 -3.49 13.27 -8.64
C LEU A 82 -3.85 13.51 -7.16
N ARG A 83 -2.95 14.09 -6.38
CA ARG A 83 -3.21 14.47 -4.98
C ARG A 83 -4.36 15.46 -4.84
N ARG A 84 -4.44 16.43 -5.73
CA ARG A 84 -5.53 17.43 -5.72
C ARG A 84 -6.91 16.79 -5.90
N ILE A 85 -6.99 15.73 -6.70
CA ILE A 85 -8.22 14.98 -6.92
C ILE A 85 -8.57 14.12 -5.69
N VAL A 86 -7.57 13.46 -5.11
CA VAL A 86 -7.79 12.45 -4.06
C VAL A 86 -7.91 13.05 -2.66
N ASN A 87 -7.12 14.09 -2.34
CA ASN A 87 -7.07 14.65 -0.99
C ASN A 87 -8.42 15.11 -0.42
N PRO A 88 -9.37 15.69 -1.19
CA PRO A 88 -10.67 16.07 -0.66
C PRO A 88 -11.47 14.90 -0.07
N VAL A 89 -11.33 13.69 -0.64
CA VAL A 89 -12.02 12.49 -0.16
C VAL A 89 -11.50 12.06 1.22
N PHE A 90 -10.23 12.34 1.51
CA PHE A 90 -9.58 12.01 2.78
C PHE A 90 -9.45 13.22 3.73
N ALA A 91 -10.07 14.34 3.40
CA ALA A 91 -10.11 15.49 4.30
C ALA A 91 -10.83 15.16 5.62
N PRO A 92 -10.44 15.76 6.76
CA PRO A 92 -11.06 15.44 8.06
C PRO A 92 -12.58 15.55 8.08
N ALA A 93 -13.15 16.48 7.33
CA ALA A 93 -14.60 16.63 7.21
C ALA A 93 -15.26 15.48 6.43
N ALA A 94 -14.61 14.97 5.39
CA ALA A 94 -15.08 13.82 4.63
C ALA A 94 -14.96 12.53 5.46
N VAL A 95 -13.81 12.33 6.13
CA VAL A 95 -13.59 11.17 7.01
C VAL A 95 -14.62 11.12 8.15
N ARG A 96 -15.00 12.26 8.75
CA ARG A 96 -16.07 12.27 9.76
C ARG A 96 -17.42 11.79 9.24
N LYS A 97 -17.73 11.99 7.95
CA LYS A 97 -18.99 11.55 7.35
C LYS A 97 -19.12 10.04 7.24
N VAL A 98 -17.99 9.32 7.11
CA VAL A 98 -17.98 7.86 7.03
C VAL A 98 -17.92 7.15 8.40
N THR A 99 -17.85 7.92 9.50
CA THR A 99 -17.83 7.34 10.85
C THR A 99 -19.04 6.43 11.13
N PRO A 100 -20.29 6.78 10.80
CA PRO A 100 -21.45 5.91 11.00
C PRO A 100 -21.32 4.58 10.23
N ASP A 101 -20.79 4.63 9.00
CA ASP A 101 -20.61 3.44 8.16
C ASP A 101 -19.53 2.52 8.76
N ILE A 102 -18.46 3.11 9.31
CA ILE A 102 -17.41 2.37 10.04
C ILE A 102 -18.00 1.66 11.26
N VAL A 103 -18.79 2.38 12.07
CA VAL A 103 -19.44 1.80 13.26
C VAL A 103 -20.37 0.65 12.86
N SER A 104 -21.14 0.82 11.80
CA SER A 104 -22.01 -0.22 11.25
C SER A 104 -21.22 -1.44 10.75
N ALA A 105 -20.14 -1.22 10.02
CA ALA A 105 -19.26 -2.31 9.55
C ALA A 105 -18.64 -3.08 10.73
N VAL A 106 -18.18 -2.37 11.76
CA VAL A 106 -17.66 -3.00 13.00
C VAL A 106 -18.75 -3.86 13.64
N GLY A 107 -19.97 -3.34 13.81
CA GLY A 107 -21.09 -4.10 14.40
C GLY A 107 -21.36 -5.40 13.65
N ARG A 108 -21.51 -5.33 12.32
CA ARG A 108 -21.73 -6.51 11.48
C ARG A 108 -20.62 -7.54 11.57
N LEU A 109 -19.36 -7.12 11.63
CA LEU A 109 -18.24 -8.04 11.78
C LEU A 109 -18.21 -8.69 13.16
N LEU A 110 -18.49 -7.92 14.22
CA LEU A 110 -18.55 -8.46 15.59
C LEU A 110 -19.67 -9.50 15.75
N GLU A 111 -20.84 -9.27 15.15
CA GLU A 111 -21.97 -10.21 15.17
C GLU A 111 -21.64 -11.56 14.50
N ARG A 112 -20.68 -11.58 13.58
CA ARG A 112 -20.25 -12.79 12.84
C ARG A 112 -19.10 -13.53 13.51
N LEU A 113 -18.53 -13.01 14.58
CA LEU A 113 -17.43 -13.67 15.26
C LEU A 113 -17.90 -14.99 15.88
N PRO A 114 -17.14 -16.08 15.72
CA PRO A 114 -17.41 -17.32 16.44
C PRO A 114 -17.40 -17.12 17.95
N THR A 115 -18.32 -17.77 18.65
CA THR A 115 -18.40 -17.76 20.11
C THR A 115 -18.10 -19.13 20.66
N GLY A 116 -17.33 -19.19 21.76
CA GLY A 116 -17.03 -20.46 22.46
C GLY A 116 -15.88 -21.28 21.86
N GLU A 117 -15.26 -20.82 20.79
CA GLU A 117 -14.10 -21.47 20.18
C GLU A 117 -13.02 -20.44 19.79
N ALA A 118 -11.79 -20.92 19.59
CA ALA A 118 -10.70 -20.08 19.08
C ALA A 118 -10.89 -19.82 17.57
N PHE A 119 -10.64 -18.58 17.14
CA PHE A 119 -10.73 -18.18 15.74
C PHE A 119 -9.59 -17.24 15.35
N ASP A 120 -9.35 -17.09 14.05
CA ASP A 120 -8.38 -16.14 13.54
C ASP A 120 -9.00 -14.74 13.45
N LEU A 121 -8.59 -13.86 14.37
CA LEU A 121 -9.04 -12.45 14.42
C LEU A 121 -8.61 -11.66 13.19
N MET A 122 -7.47 -12.00 12.58
CA MET A 122 -7.00 -11.31 11.37
C MET A 122 -7.92 -11.62 10.19
N GLU A 123 -8.28 -12.88 9.98
CA GLU A 123 -9.18 -13.29 8.90
C GLU A 123 -10.61 -12.82 9.12
N THR A 124 -11.12 -12.94 10.35
CA THR A 124 -12.54 -12.72 10.63
C THR A 124 -12.90 -11.25 10.86
N PHE A 125 -11.95 -10.41 11.28
CA PHE A 125 -12.24 -9.02 11.67
C PHE A 125 -11.22 -8.02 11.12
N ALA A 126 -9.93 -8.19 11.43
CA ALA A 126 -8.94 -7.14 11.20
C ALA A 126 -8.66 -6.87 9.71
N ASN A 127 -8.66 -7.89 8.86
CA ASN A 127 -8.50 -7.74 7.41
C ASN A 127 -9.79 -7.29 6.69
N PRO A 128 -10.99 -7.81 6.99
CA PRO A 128 -12.22 -7.36 6.37
C PRO A 128 -12.58 -5.90 6.66
N LEU A 129 -12.41 -5.44 7.89
CA LEU A 129 -12.87 -4.12 8.31
C LEU A 129 -12.31 -2.97 7.44
N PRO A 130 -11.00 -2.80 7.25
CA PRO A 130 -10.48 -1.73 6.40
C PRO A 130 -10.96 -1.81 4.95
N LYS A 131 -11.15 -3.02 4.44
CA LYS A 131 -11.63 -3.26 3.07
C LYS A 131 -13.06 -2.76 2.91
N HIS A 132 -13.96 -3.13 3.82
CA HIS A 132 -15.34 -2.62 3.82
C HIS A 132 -15.40 -1.09 3.91
N VAL A 133 -14.60 -0.51 4.80
CA VAL A 133 -14.53 0.96 4.96
C VAL A 133 -14.05 1.63 3.67
N MET A 134 -12.99 1.12 3.05
CA MET A 134 -12.43 1.71 1.82
C MET A 134 -13.41 1.59 0.64
N LEU A 135 -14.12 0.48 0.50
CA LEU A 135 -15.13 0.32 -0.53
C LEU A 135 -16.27 1.33 -0.38
N GLY A 136 -16.73 1.54 0.86
CA GLY A 136 -17.72 2.57 1.18
C GLY A 136 -17.22 3.99 0.86
N VAL A 137 -15.99 4.33 1.22
CA VAL A 137 -15.35 5.62 0.89
C VAL A 137 -15.25 5.83 -0.63
N MET A 138 -15.00 4.77 -1.40
CA MET A 138 -14.92 4.82 -2.86
C MET A 138 -16.30 4.76 -3.54
N GLY A 139 -17.39 4.59 -2.79
CA GLY A 139 -18.75 4.54 -3.32
C GLY A 139 -19.13 3.22 -4.00
N PHE A 140 -18.43 2.13 -3.72
CA PHE A 140 -18.82 0.81 -4.20
C PHE A 140 -19.99 0.25 -3.38
N PRO A 141 -20.97 -0.39 -4.02
CA PRO A 141 -22.07 -1.05 -3.31
C PRO A 141 -21.53 -2.24 -2.48
N GLU A 142 -22.14 -2.47 -1.32
CA GLU A 142 -21.74 -3.54 -0.40
C GLU A 142 -21.81 -4.94 -1.05
N THR A 143 -22.71 -5.12 -2.02
CA THR A 143 -22.83 -6.35 -2.80
C THR A 143 -21.58 -6.71 -3.59
N GLU A 144 -20.74 -5.72 -3.92
CA GLU A 144 -19.48 -5.94 -4.65
C GLU A 144 -18.28 -6.16 -3.71
N ALA A 145 -18.48 -6.04 -2.40
CA ALA A 145 -17.39 -6.07 -1.41
C ALA A 145 -16.58 -7.37 -1.51
N ASP A 146 -17.24 -8.53 -1.57
CA ASP A 146 -16.56 -9.83 -1.67
C ASP A 146 -15.81 -10.01 -2.99
N HIS A 147 -16.36 -9.52 -4.09
CA HIS A 147 -15.70 -9.57 -5.39
C HIS A 147 -14.45 -8.70 -5.42
N LEU A 148 -14.57 -7.45 -4.99
CA LEU A 148 -13.45 -6.51 -4.90
C LEU A 148 -12.40 -6.96 -3.89
N GLN A 149 -12.81 -7.58 -2.79
CA GLN A 149 -11.89 -8.17 -1.82
C GLN A 149 -11.03 -9.28 -2.45
N ARG A 150 -11.62 -10.17 -3.23
CA ARG A 150 -10.86 -11.20 -3.96
C ARG A 150 -9.87 -10.59 -4.94
N LEU A 151 -10.27 -9.58 -5.70
CA LEU A 151 -9.38 -8.87 -6.63
C LEU A 151 -8.21 -8.19 -5.91
N LEU A 152 -8.47 -7.47 -4.82
CA LEU A 152 -7.44 -6.80 -4.02
C LEU A 152 -6.47 -7.80 -3.40
N SER A 153 -6.96 -8.92 -2.87
CA SER A 153 -6.10 -9.98 -2.31
C SER A 153 -5.19 -10.59 -3.38
N THR A 154 -5.69 -10.77 -4.60
CA THR A 154 -4.89 -11.23 -5.73
C THR A 154 -3.77 -10.24 -6.07
N ILE A 155 -4.08 -8.94 -6.08
CA ILE A 155 -3.08 -7.89 -6.32
C ILE A 155 -2.03 -7.84 -5.21
N GLU A 156 -2.43 -8.00 -3.95
CA GLU A 156 -1.51 -8.02 -2.79
C GLU A 156 -0.56 -9.22 -2.86
N VAL A 157 -1.08 -10.41 -3.18
CA VAL A 157 -0.26 -11.62 -3.38
C VAL A 157 0.72 -11.43 -4.54
N ALA A 158 0.26 -10.89 -5.67
CA ALA A 158 1.10 -10.61 -6.83
C ALA A 158 2.23 -9.61 -6.52
N ARG A 159 1.97 -8.59 -5.70
CA ARG A 159 2.96 -7.60 -5.27
C ARG A 159 3.95 -8.18 -4.26
N SER A 160 3.50 -9.05 -3.37
CA SER A 160 4.33 -9.68 -2.32
C SER A 160 5.21 -10.79 -2.89
N ASN A 161 4.73 -11.53 -3.89
CA ASN A 161 5.47 -12.61 -4.54
C ASN A 161 5.12 -12.68 -6.04
N PRO A 162 5.85 -11.97 -6.89
CA PRO A 162 5.60 -11.94 -8.33
C PRO A 162 5.59 -13.31 -9.02
N ARG A 163 6.20 -14.33 -8.40
CA ARG A 163 6.26 -15.71 -8.94
C ARG A 163 5.01 -16.55 -8.61
N SER A 164 4.13 -16.07 -7.75
CA SER A 164 2.93 -16.80 -7.31
C SER A 164 1.68 -16.52 -8.13
N VAL A 165 1.75 -15.62 -9.12
CA VAL A 165 0.63 -15.35 -10.02
C VAL A 165 0.49 -16.50 -11.01
N PRO A 166 -0.65 -17.21 -11.04
CA PRO A 166 -0.90 -18.20 -12.08
C PRO A 166 -0.84 -17.55 -13.46
N ALA A 167 -0.20 -18.21 -14.41
CA ALA A 167 -0.08 -17.72 -15.80
C ALA A 167 -1.42 -17.69 -16.58
N THR A 168 -2.53 -17.92 -15.90
CA THR A 168 -3.88 -17.98 -16.48
C THR A 168 -4.80 -17.00 -15.79
N MET A 169 -4.94 -15.83 -16.38
CA MET A 169 -6.16 -15.03 -16.36
C MET A 169 -6.64 -14.83 -17.79
#